data_d4c2c5946ec1de9db7e61c4f939b692b
#
_entry.id   d4c2c5946ec1de9db7e61c4f939b692b
#
_cell.length_a   1.000
_cell.length_b   1.000
_cell.length_c   1.000
_cell.angle_alpha   90.00
_cell.angle_beta   90.00
_cell.angle_gamma   90.00
#
_symmetry.space_group_name_H-M   'P 1'
#
loop_
_entity.id
_entity.type
_entity.pdbx_description
1 polymer ?
#
loop_
_entity_poly.entity_id
_entity_poly.type
_entity_poly.pdbx_seq_one_letter_code
_entity_poly.pdbx_strand_id
1 'polypeptide(L)'
;MASISLKIRILDKEYQVNCKPDEREALEHSASLLNEKMEEIRHGSHIIGLERIAVMAALNLSHDLIRTENSAKQDSQASDVLQSMDSKLDSALAEL
;
A
#
# COMPACT_ATOMS: atom_id res chain seq x y z
N MET A 1 -20.39 -15.33 -4.92
CA MET A 1 -20.48 -14.60 -3.67
C MET A 1 -20.61 -13.12 -3.90
N ALA A 2 -21.49 -12.50 -3.17
CA ALA A 2 -21.74 -11.08 -3.35
C ALA A 2 -20.57 -10.26 -2.86
N SER A 3 -20.13 -9.32 -3.67
CA SER A 3 -19.15 -8.33 -3.22
C SER A 3 -19.90 -7.21 -2.48
N ILE A 4 -19.21 -6.57 -1.56
CA ILE A 4 -19.74 -5.42 -0.84
C ILE A 4 -19.05 -4.15 -1.35
N SER A 5 -19.72 -3.04 -1.17
CA SER A 5 -19.16 -1.74 -1.50
C SER A 5 -18.66 -1.08 -0.23
N LEU A 6 -17.40 -0.69 -0.23
CA LEU A 6 -16.76 -0.07 0.91
C LEU A 6 -16.38 1.35 0.58
N LYS A 7 -16.73 2.28 1.45
CA LYS A 7 -16.31 3.68 1.30
C LYS A 7 -14.99 3.88 2.02
N ILE A 8 -14.02 4.42 1.30
CA ILE A 8 -12.68 4.70 1.82
C ILE A 8 -12.45 6.20 1.71
N ARG A 9 -11.98 6.80 2.79
CA ARG A 9 -11.63 8.21 2.79
C ARG A 9 -10.12 8.36 2.76
N ILE A 10 -9.63 9.04 1.73
CA ILE A 10 -8.21 9.35 1.56
C ILE A 10 -8.08 10.86 1.47
N LEU A 11 -7.41 11.45 2.45
CA LEU A 11 -7.33 12.89 2.62
C LEU A 11 -8.75 13.48 2.66
N ASP A 12 -9.08 14.31 1.69
CA ASP A 12 -10.37 14.99 1.67
C ASP A 12 -11.37 14.36 0.71
N LYS A 13 -11.04 13.21 0.13
CA LYS A 13 -11.89 12.55 -0.86
C LYS A 13 -12.37 11.20 -0.41
N GLU A 14 -13.56 10.85 -0.83
CA GLU A 14 -14.12 9.53 -0.61
C GLU A 14 -14.04 8.71 -1.89
N TYR A 15 -13.70 7.45 -1.73
CA TYR A 15 -13.65 6.48 -2.83
C TYR A 15 -14.51 5.29 -2.48
N GLN A 16 -15.14 4.73 -3.47
CA GLN A 16 -15.95 3.55 -3.31
C GLN A 16 -15.24 2.38 -3.96
N VAL A 17 -15.00 1.33 -3.19
CA VAL A 17 -14.25 0.16 -3.63
C VAL A 17 -15.07 -1.07 -3.37
N ASN A 18 -15.14 -1.96 -4.35
CA ASN A 18 -15.81 -3.24 -4.18
C ASN A 18 -14.81 -4.26 -3.65
N CYS A 19 -15.23 -5.01 -2.66
CA CYS A 19 -14.40 -6.06 -2.07
C CYS A 19 -15.28 -7.21 -1.59
N LYS A 20 -14.65 -8.33 -1.27
CA LYS A 20 -15.34 -9.44 -0.62
C LYS A 20 -15.50 -9.12 0.86
N PRO A 21 -16.58 -9.63 1.52
CA PRO A 21 -16.77 -9.35 2.94
C PRO A 21 -15.59 -9.72 3.84
N ASP A 22 -14.87 -10.77 3.51
CA ASP A 22 -13.70 -11.19 4.28
C ASP A 22 -12.46 -10.32 4.06
N GLU A 23 -12.48 -9.46 3.04
CA GLU A 23 -11.40 -8.54 2.75
C GLU A 23 -11.60 -7.16 3.37
N ARG A 24 -12.76 -6.93 3.95
CA ARG A 24 -13.16 -5.62 4.45
C ARG A 24 -12.19 -5.04 5.47
N GLU A 25 -11.86 -5.80 6.52
CA GLU A 25 -10.97 -5.34 7.57
C GLU A 25 -9.58 -5.02 7.03
N ALA A 26 -9.05 -5.89 6.19
CA ALA A 26 -7.72 -5.68 5.60
C ALA A 26 -7.70 -4.43 4.73
N LEU A 27 -8.76 -4.22 3.96
CA LEU A 27 -8.85 -3.05 3.09
C LEU A 27 -9.02 -1.76 3.89
N GLU A 28 -9.82 -1.77 4.93
CA GLU A 28 -9.97 -0.61 5.81
C GLU A 28 -8.64 -0.26 6.49
N HIS A 29 -7.91 -1.26 6.94
CA HIS A 29 -6.61 -1.06 7.55
C HIS A 29 -5.61 -0.50 6.54
N SER A 30 -5.61 -1.03 5.32
CA SER A 30 -4.75 -0.54 4.25
C SER A 30 -5.05 0.91 3.90
N ALA A 31 -6.33 1.24 3.83
CA ALA A 31 -6.75 2.62 3.53
C ALA A 31 -6.32 3.58 4.62
N SER A 32 -6.42 3.16 5.88
CA SER A 32 -5.98 3.96 7.01
C SER A 32 -4.48 4.20 6.96
N LEU A 33 -3.71 3.17 6.66
CA LEU A 33 -2.26 3.28 6.55
C LEU A 33 -1.85 4.22 5.41
N LEU A 34 -2.51 4.08 4.27
CA LEU A 34 -2.24 4.95 3.13
C LEU A 34 -2.58 6.39 3.45
N ASN A 35 -3.73 6.63 4.04
CA ASN A 35 -4.16 7.97 4.43
C ASN A 35 -3.16 8.61 5.39
N GLU A 36 -2.69 7.85 6.36
CA GLU A 36 -1.70 8.31 7.33
C GLU A 36 -0.40 8.74 6.64
N LYS A 37 0.08 7.92 5.70
CA LYS A 37 1.27 8.25 4.93
C LYS A 37 1.07 9.51 4.08
N MET A 38 -0.08 9.64 3.46
CA MET A 38 -0.38 10.80 2.64
C MET A 38 -0.50 12.08 3.48
N GLU A 39 -1.07 11.97 4.68
CA GLU A 39 -1.11 13.09 5.62
C GLU A 39 0.28 13.55 6.02
N GLU A 40 1.17 12.60 6.33
CA GLU A 40 2.56 12.90 6.67
C GLU A 40 3.25 13.67 5.55
N ILE A 41 3.06 13.23 4.32
CA ILE A 41 3.69 13.87 3.15
C ILE A 41 3.11 15.26 2.95
N ARG A 42 1.78 15.39 3.08
CA ARG A 42 1.11 16.67 2.90
C ARG A 42 1.61 17.72 3.90
N HIS A 43 1.79 17.33 5.14
CA HIS A 43 2.20 18.24 6.20
C HIS A 43 3.71 18.45 6.30
N GLY A 44 4.48 17.46 5.89
CA GLY A 44 5.93 17.47 6.05
C GLY A 44 6.75 17.89 4.84
N SER A 45 6.11 18.19 3.71
CA SER A 45 6.82 18.51 2.49
C SER A 45 6.08 19.59 1.70
N HIS A 46 6.75 20.10 0.67
CA HIS A 46 6.16 21.11 -0.22
C HIS A 46 5.45 20.48 -1.42
N ILE A 47 5.20 19.19 -1.37
CA ILE A 47 4.52 18.48 -2.45
C ILE A 47 3.05 18.85 -2.46
N ILE A 48 2.57 19.36 -3.57
CA ILE A 48 1.20 19.80 -3.75
C ILE A 48 0.52 18.94 -4.80
N GLY A 49 -0.72 18.58 -4.52
CA GLY A 49 -1.54 17.82 -5.44
C GLY A 49 -1.72 16.39 -4.98
N LEU A 50 -2.95 15.92 -5.03
CA LEU A 50 -3.32 14.60 -4.54
C LEU A 50 -2.56 13.48 -5.26
N GLU A 51 -2.41 13.61 -6.57
CA GLU A 51 -1.70 12.60 -7.36
C GLU A 51 -0.24 12.47 -6.92
N ARG A 52 0.45 13.60 -6.74
CA ARG A 52 1.86 13.59 -6.34
C ARG A 52 2.02 13.04 -4.93
N ILE A 53 1.14 13.43 -4.04
CA ILE A 53 1.15 12.92 -2.66
C ILE A 53 0.94 11.41 -2.66
N ALA A 54 0.00 10.93 -3.48
CA ALA A 54 -0.28 9.50 -3.58
C ALA A 54 0.92 8.73 -4.14
N VAL A 55 1.59 9.26 -5.16
CA VAL A 55 2.77 8.62 -5.74
C VAL A 55 3.90 8.54 -4.72
N MET A 56 4.14 9.62 -3.98
CA MET A 56 5.17 9.62 -2.94
C MET A 56 4.84 8.65 -1.82
N ALA A 57 3.58 8.58 -1.42
CA ALA A 57 3.15 7.62 -0.41
C ALA A 57 3.36 6.19 -0.91
N ALA A 58 3.01 5.92 -2.15
CA ALA A 58 3.21 4.60 -2.75
C ALA A 58 4.69 4.22 -2.78
N LEU A 59 5.56 5.15 -3.14
CA LEU A 59 7.00 4.92 -3.15
C LEU A 59 7.53 4.62 -1.76
N ASN A 60 7.10 5.38 -0.76
CA ASN A 60 7.51 5.16 0.62
C ASN A 60 7.05 3.79 1.14
N LEU A 61 5.81 3.43 0.86
CA LEU A 61 5.27 2.15 1.28
C LEU A 61 5.95 0.99 0.56
N SER A 62 6.23 1.15 -0.72
CA SER A 62 6.97 0.14 -1.50
C SER A 62 8.38 -0.04 -0.96
N HIS A 63 9.03 1.06 -0.61
CA HIS A 63 10.37 1.03 -0.02
C HIS A 63 10.36 0.28 1.32
N ASP A 64 9.37 0.57 2.16
CA ASP A 64 9.22 -0.10 3.45
C ASP A 64 8.98 -1.59 3.26
N LEU A 65 8.18 -1.95 2.27
CA LEU A 65 7.91 -3.35 1.97
C LEU A 65 9.18 -4.08 1.53
N ILE A 66 9.96 -3.46 0.65
CA ILE A 66 11.23 -4.04 0.18
C ILE A 66 12.21 -4.22 1.35
N ARG A 67 12.30 -3.23 2.23
CA ARG A 67 13.16 -3.34 3.42
C ARG A 67 12.72 -4.48 4.32
N THR A 68 11.43 -4.62 4.52
CA THR A 68 10.87 -5.69 5.34
C THR A 68 11.16 -7.05 4.73
N GLU A 69 11.02 -7.17 3.42
CA GLU A 69 11.36 -8.39 2.69
C GLU A 69 12.83 -8.74 2.84
N ASN A 70 13.71 -7.76 2.70
CA ASN A 70 15.15 -7.97 2.85
C ASN A 70 15.52 -8.41 4.26
N SER A 71 14.90 -7.80 5.27
CA SER A 71 15.10 -8.22 6.65
C SER A 71 14.63 -9.64 6.89
N ALA A 72 13.49 -10.01 6.31
CA ALA A 72 12.92 -11.33 6.45
C ALA A 72 13.69 -12.39 5.64
N LYS A 73 14.34 -11.97 4.54
CA LYS A 73 15.21 -12.88 3.77
C LYS A 73 16.42 -13.35 4.57
N GLN A 74 16.81 -12.59 5.58
CA GLN A 74 17.86 -13.02 6.49
C GLN A 74 17.37 -14.08 7.47
N ASP A 75 16.06 -14.22 7.58
CA ASP A 75 15.41 -15.26 8.37
C ASP A 75 15.02 -16.40 7.43
N SER A 76 15.70 -17.54 7.56
CA SER A 76 15.57 -18.65 6.63
C SER A 76 14.16 -19.26 6.56
N GLN A 77 13.34 -19.05 7.56
CA GLN A 77 12.01 -19.67 7.62
C GLN A 77 10.97 -18.96 6.77
N ALA A 78 11.19 -17.70 6.46
CA ALA A 78 10.24 -16.89 5.70
C ALA A 78 10.66 -16.69 4.25
N SER A 79 11.82 -17.21 3.85
CA SER A 79 12.45 -16.85 2.58
C SER A 79 11.64 -17.22 1.34
N ASP A 80 10.99 -18.39 1.35
CA ASP A 80 10.28 -18.85 0.14
C ASP A 80 9.07 -17.98 -0.20
N VAL A 81 8.29 -17.64 0.81
CA VAL A 81 7.11 -16.78 0.62
C VAL A 81 7.52 -15.38 0.18
N LEU A 82 8.57 -14.86 0.81
CA LEU A 82 9.06 -13.53 0.52
C LEU A 82 9.74 -13.43 -0.84
N GLN A 83 10.41 -14.48 -1.28
CA GLN A 83 10.96 -14.53 -2.64
C GLN A 83 9.86 -14.45 -3.69
N SER A 84 8.74 -15.10 -3.46
CA SER A 84 7.61 -15.03 -4.36
C SER A 84 7.06 -13.62 -4.46
N MET A 85 6.95 -12.93 -3.33
CA MET A 85 6.50 -11.54 -3.29
C MET A 85 7.51 -10.61 -3.98
N ASP A 86 8.78 -10.82 -3.74
CA ASP A 86 9.86 -10.04 -4.34
C ASP A 86 9.82 -10.14 -5.87
N SER A 87 9.63 -11.35 -6.39
CA SER A 87 9.49 -11.55 -7.83
C SER A 87 8.31 -10.79 -8.42
N LYS A 88 7.20 -10.77 -7.72
CA LYS A 88 6.01 -10.03 -8.16
C LYS A 88 6.24 -8.53 -8.16
N LEU A 89 6.94 -8.03 -7.15
CA LEU A 89 7.28 -6.61 -7.06
C LEU A 89 8.25 -6.20 -8.17
N ASP A 90 9.25 -7.02 -8.43
CA ASP A 90 10.20 -6.76 -9.51
C ASP A 90 9.49 -6.70 -10.86
N SER A 91 8.56 -7.60 -11.10
CA SER A 91 7.77 -7.60 -12.33
C SER A 91 6.93 -6.33 -12.45
N ALA A 92 6.30 -5.92 -11.35
CA ALA A 92 5.48 -4.71 -11.33
C ALA A 92 6.32 -3.47 -11.57
N LEU A 93 7.49 -3.39 -10.95
CA LEU A 93 8.39 -2.24 -11.11
C LEU A 93 8.97 -2.19 -12.52
N ALA A 94 9.22 -3.34 -13.13
CA ALA A 94 9.76 -3.40 -14.49
C ALA A 94 8.75 -2.91 -15.53
N GLU A 95 7.46 -2.98 -15.23
CA GLU A 95 6.41 -2.50 -16.12
C GLU A 95 6.16 -0.99 -16.02
N LEU A 96 6.67 -0.38 -14.98
CA LEU A 96 6.53 1.06 -14.80
C LEU A 96 7.57 1.83 -15.61
#